data_4c12609aac897ff36697f5c543d827b4
#
_entry.id   4c12609aac897ff36697f5c543d827b4
#
_cell.length_a   1.000
_cell.length_b   1.000
_cell.length_c   1.000
_cell.angle_alpha   90.00
_cell.angle_beta   90.00
_cell.angle_gamma   90.00
#
_symmetry.space_group_name_H-M   'P 1'
#
loop_
_entity.id
_entity.type
_entity.pdbx_description
1 polymer ?
#
loop_
_entity_poly.entity_id
_entity_poly.type
_entity_poly.pdbx_seq_one_letter_code
_entity_poly.pdbx_strand_id
1 'polypeptide(L)'
;MQNRRNFLKQASLMLAGGLVAPQLLSSCGGKSGQAAATASESSKYIGLQLYSLRDLVKEEGIQKVLETAAKMGYKNLETASYDNGKIYGLAPAEFKKMVNDLGMKCTSAHLGQAFTKEKEVFYY
;
A
#
# COMPACT_ATOMS: atom_id res chain seq x y z
N MET A 1 -27.69 0.71 -18.22
CA MET A 1 -27.04 0.39 -16.92
C MET A 1 -27.53 -0.96 -16.46
N GLN A 2 -26.69 -2.00 -16.49
CA GLN A 2 -27.07 -3.32 -15.99
C GLN A 2 -27.07 -3.31 -14.47
N ASN A 3 -28.22 -3.58 -13.87
CA ASN A 3 -28.38 -3.65 -12.42
C ASN A 3 -27.63 -4.86 -11.86
N ARG A 4 -26.88 -4.66 -10.77
CA ARG A 4 -26.15 -5.73 -10.02
C ARG A 4 -27.00 -6.96 -9.72
N ARG A 5 -28.33 -6.76 -9.53
CA ARG A 5 -29.30 -7.85 -9.34
C ARG A 5 -29.47 -8.75 -10.56
N ASN A 6 -29.37 -8.22 -11.79
CA ASN A 6 -29.50 -9.00 -13.01
C ASN A 6 -28.25 -9.83 -13.27
N PHE A 7 -27.07 -9.31 -12.91
CA PHE A 7 -25.82 -10.08 -13.00
C PHE A 7 -25.85 -11.32 -12.09
N LEU A 8 -26.32 -11.18 -10.83
CA LEU A 8 -26.42 -12.31 -9.91
C LEU A 8 -27.44 -13.35 -10.36
N LYS A 9 -28.58 -12.93 -10.95
CA LYS A 9 -29.58 -13.85 -11.50
C LYS A 9 -29.07 -14.62 -12.72
N GLN A 10 -28.27 -14.02 -13.56
CA GLN A 10 -27.66 -14.69 -14.71
C GLN A 10 -26.55 -15.67 -14.31
N ALA A 11 -25.77 -15.35 -13.27
CA ALA A 11 -24.75 -16.24 -12.74
C ALA A 11 -25.34 -17.51 -12.10
N SER A 12 -26.51 -17.42 -11.47
CA SER A 12 -27.17 -18.59 -10.84
C SER A 12 -27.85 -19.53 -11.86
N LEU A 13 -28.26 -19.04 -13.04
CA LEU A 13 -28.84 -19.89 -14.09
C LEU A 13 -27.80 -20.75 -14.82
N MET A 14 -26.54 -20.34 -14.84
CA MET A 14 -25.45 -21.10 -15.47
C MET A 14 -25.00 -22.31 -14.64
N LEU A 15 -25.37 -22.37 -13.35
CA LEU A 15 -25.01 -23.50 -12.47
C LEU A 15 -25.99 -24.65 -12.51
N ALA A 16 -27.21 -24.46 -13.09
CA ALA A 16 -28.26 -25.48 -13.10
C ALA A 16 -28.34 -26.30 -14.39
N GLY A 17 -27.52 -26.05 -15.39
CA GLY A 17 -27.61 -26.70 -16.70
C GLY A 17 -26.26 -27.15 -17.26
N GLY A 18 -25.64 -28.19 -16.66
CA GLY A 18 -24.38 -28.62 -17.25
C GLY A 18 -23.72 -29.82 -16.61
N LEU A 19 -24.29 -30.99 -16.87
CA LEU A 19 -23.60 -32.28 -16.76
C LEU A 19 -22.63 -32.49 -17.93
N VAL A 20 -21.76 -31.53 -18.25
CA VAL A 20 -20.68 -31.74 -19.24
C VAL A 20 -19.49 -30.92 -18.85
N ALA A 21 -18.55 -31.46 -18.14
CA ALA A 21 -17.11 -31.47 -18.35
C ALA A 21 -16.33 -31.69 -17.03
N PRO A 22 -15.93 -32.93 -16.74
CA PRO A 22 -14.97 -33.17 -15.65
C PRO A 22 -13.53 -32.82 -16.01
N GLN A 23 -13.31 -32.18 -17.16
CA GLN A 23 -11.95 -31.91 -17.68
C GLN A 23 -11.32 -30.56 -17.23
N LEU A 24 -12.09 -29.63 -16.66
CA LEU A 24 -11.53 -28.32 -16.27
C LEU A 24 -11.08 -28.24 -14.81
N LEU A 25 -11.32 -29.28 -14.01
CA LEU A 25 -10.84 -29.32 -12.61
C LEU A 25 -9.46 -30.02 -12.48
N SER A 26 -8.88 -30.46 -13.58
CA SER A 26 -7.57 -31.13 -13.55
C SER A 26 -6.38 -30.17 -13.60
N SER A 27 -6.62 -28.86 -13.70
CA SER A 27 -5.56 -27.86 -13.73
C SER A 27 -5.13 -27.37 -12.33
N CYS A 28 -5.80 -27.78 -11.25
CA CYS A 28 -5.40 -27.50 -9.87
C CYS A 28 -4.70 -28.67 -9.17
N GLY A 29 -4.36 -29.75 -9.91
CA GLY A 29 -3.62 -30.90 -9.39
C GLY A 29 -2.11 -30.78 -9.58
N GLY A 30 -1.51 -29.65 -9.28
CA GLY A 30 -0.06 -29.48 -9.19
C GLY A 30 0.40 -29.74 -7.77
N LYS A 31 1.02 -30.92 -7.54
CA LYS A 31 1.97 -31.28 -6.48
C LYS A 31 1.89 -30.39 -5.22
N SER A 32 1.53 -31.00 -4.11
CA SER A 32 1.83 -30.52 -2.75
C SER A 32 3.34 -30.35 -2.57
N GLY A 33 3.89 -29.37 -3.27
CA GLY A 33 5.15 -28.73 -2.98
C GLY A 33 4.77 -27.58 -2.06
N GLN A 34 5.25 -27.67 -0.85
CA GLN A 34 5.31 -26.66 0.18
C GLN A 34 5.35 -25.27 -0.45
N ALA A 35 4.22 -24.56 -0.45
CA ALA A 35 4.18 -23.14 -0.75
C ALA A 35 4.89 -22.44 0.42
N ALA A 36 6.22 -22.48 0.38
CA ALA A 36 7.01 -21.48 1.06
C ALA A 36 6.52 -20.16 0.50
N ALA A 37 5.75 -19.46 1.31
CA ALA A 37 5.18 -18.18 1.01
C ALA A 37 6.30 -17.28 0.48
N THR A 38 6.31 -17.07 -0.83
CA THR A 38 7.01 -15.97 -1.47
C THR A 38 6.25 -14.67 -1.14
N ALA A 39 6.14 -14.39 0.16
CA ALA A 39 5.63 -13.12 0.68
C ALA A 39 6.52 -11.93 0.31
N SER A 40 7.65 -12.21 -0.38
CA SER A 40 8.70 -11.22 -0.66
C SER A 40 8.40 -10.31 -1.86
N GLU A 41 7.57 -10.71 -2.82
CA GLU A 41 7.39 -9.88 -4.03
C GLU A 41 6.19 -8.95 -4.00
N SER A 42 5.11 -9.32 -3.33
CA SER A 42 3.93 -8.46 -3.26
C SER A 42 4.14 -7.22 -2.38
N SER A 43 5.04 -7.28 -1.39
CA SER A 43 5.36 -6.14 -0.53
C SER A 43 6.05 -4.98 -1.26
N LYS A 44 6.62 -5.22 -2.44
CA LYS A 44 7.26 -4.18 -3.26
C LYS A 44 6.27 -3.11 -3.73
N TYR A 45 5.01 -3.47 -3.85
CA TYR A 45 3.95 -2.62 -4.42
C TYR A 45 2.98 -2.09 -3.37
N ILE A 46 3.10 -2.52 -2.11
CA ILE A 46 2.26 -2.03 -1.03
C ILE A 46 2.93 -0.82 -0.41
N GLY A 47 2.25 0.32 -0.50
CA GLY A 47 2.64 1.57 0.15
C GLY A 47 1.70 1.92 1.30
N LEU A 48 2.23 2.61 2.30
CA LEU A 48 1.48 3.17 3.42
C LEU A 48 1.42 4.68 3.29
N GLN A 49 0.22 5.24 3.20
CA GLN A 49 0.03 6.67 3.27
C GLN A 49 -0.04 7.10 4.74
N LEU A 50 0.92 7.92 5.16
CA LEU A 50 1.04 8.35 6.56
C LEU A 50 -0.12 9.24 7.04
N TYR A 51 -0.91 9.80 6.12
CA TYR A 51 -2.12 10.53 6.50
C TYR A 51 -3.15 9.66 7.22
N SER A 52 -3.26 8.39 6.86
CA SER A 52 -4.15 7.44 7.53
C SER A 52 -3.76 7.19 8.99
N LEU A 53 -2.51 7.48 9.37
CA LEU A 53 -1.97 7.34 10.72
C LEU A 53 -1.77 8.69 11.43
N ARG A 54 -2.35 9.77 10.91
CA ARG A 54 -2.15 11.15 11.42
C ARG A 54 -2.44 11.30 12.91
N ASP A 55 -3.41 10.56 13.44
CA ASP A 55 -3.78 10.65 14.85
C ASP A 55 -2.72 9.95 15.71
N LEU A 56 -2.23 8.78 15.30
CA LEU A 56 -1.11 8.10 15.96
C LEU A 56 0.19 8.94 15.90
N VAL A 57 0.43 9.62 14.78
CA VAL A 57 1.59 10.52 14.66
C VAL A 57 1.52 11.67 15.65
N LYS A 58 0.32 12.20 15.93
CA LYS A 58 0.13 13.24 16.95
C LYS A 58 0.33 12.70 18.37
N GLU A 59 -0.12 11.49 18.64
CA GLU A 59 -0.07 10.89 19.97
C GLU A 59 1.32 10.33 20.31
N GLU A 60 1.93 9.60 19.39
CA GLU A 60 3.16 8.84 19.64
C GLU A 60 4.41 9.42 18.96
N GLY A 61 4.22 10.35 18.04
CA GLY A 61 5.29 10.92 17.22
C GLY A 61 5.63 10.08 15.99
N ILE A 62 6.21 10.76 14.98
CA ILE A 62 6.49 10.15 13.67
C ILE A 62 7.48 8.99 13.76
N GLN A 63 8.50 9.07 14.60
CA GLN A 63 9.51 8.03 14.73
C GLN A 63 8.90 6.69 15.11
N LYS A 64 8.08 6.66 16.16
CA LYS A 64 7.47 5.43 16.67
C LYS A 64 6.48 4.82 15.67
N VAL A 65 5.75 5.66 14.97
CA VAL A 65 4.83 5.23 13.90
C VAL A 65 5.60 4.56 12.75
N LEU A 66 6.74 5.14 12.34
CA LEU A 66 7.60 4.56 11.31
C LEU A 66 8.22 3.23 11.76
N GLU A 67 8.71 3.14 12.99
CA GLU A 67 9.24 1.88 13.57
C GLU A 67 8.17 0.78 13.55
N THR A 68 6.94 1.13 13.91
CA THR A 68 5.81 0.19 13.90
C THR A 68 5.47 -0.26 12.48
N ALA A 69 5.41 0.67 11.53
CA ALA A 69 5.16 0.36 10.13
C ALA A 69 6.25 -0.54 9.52
N ALA A 70 7.52 -0.28 9.85
CA ALA A 70 8.64 -1.13 9.42
C ALA A 70 8.55 -2.55 9.97
N LYS A 71 8.17 -2.72 11.26
CA LYS A 71 7.93 -4.03 11.89
C LYS A 71 6.78 -4.79 11.24
N MET A 72 5.76 -4.09 10.76
CA MET A 72 4.65 -4.67 9.99
C MET A 72 5.04 -5.05 8.55
N GLY A 73 6.24 -4.69 8.09
CA GLY A 73 6.76 -5.08 6.78
C GLY A 73 6.54 -4.06 5.68
N TYR A 74 6.01 -2.88 5.97
CA TYR A 74 5.90 -1.82 4.96
C TYR A 74 7.29 -1.36 4.49
N LYS A 75 7.43 -1.18 3.17
CA LYS A 75 8.67 -0.73 2.52
C LYS A 75 8.53 0.59 1.79
N ASN A 76 7.33 0.94 1.38
CA ASN A 76 7.05 2.16 0.64
C ASN A 76 6.12 3.05 1.45
N LEU A 77 6.43 4.34 1.48
CA LEU A 77 5.66 5.33 2.20
C LEU A 77 5.23 6.47 1.28
N GLU A 78 4.05 7.02 1.55
CA GLU A 78 3.64 8.32 1.06
C GLU A 78 3.56 9.28 2.24
N THR A 79 4.29 10.39 2.17
CA THR A 79 4.23 11.44 3.20
C THR A 79 3.00 12.30 3.00
N ALA A 80 2.48 12.89 4.09
CA ALA A 80 1.30 13.75 4.05
C ALA A 80 1.40 14.96 4.98
N SER A 81 2.61 15.32 5.38
CA SER A 81 2.85 16.49 6.23
C SER A 81 4.09 17.22 5.75
N TYR A 82 3.87 18.40 5.20
CA TYR A 82 4.94 19.32 4.85
C TYR A 82 4.52 20.73 5.26
N ASP A 83 5.32 21.35 6.09
CA ASP A 83 5.11 22.72 6.54
C ASP A 83 6.45 23.43 6.71
N ASN A 84 6.56 24.63 6.14
CA ASN A 84 7.72 25.52 6.29
C ASN A 84 9.08 24.84 6.07
N GLY A 85 9.20 23.99 5.03
CA GLY A 85 10.43 23.28 4.72
C GLY A 85 10.69 22.05 5.58
N LYS A 86 9.74 21.62 6.39
CA LYS A 86 9.85 20.46 7.29
C LYS A 86 8.84 19.39 6.95
N ILE A 87 9.22 18.15 7.16
CA ILE A 87 8.37 16.96 7.02
C ILE A 87 8.17 16.40 8.43
N TYR A 88 6.94 16.39 8.92
CA TYR A 88 6.62 16.01 10.31
C TYR A 88 7.48 16.75 11.36
N GLY A 89 7.80 18.03 11.10
CA GLY A 89 8.63 18.84 11.97
C GLY A 89 10.14 18.63 11.86
N LEU A 90 10.60 17.67 11.07
CA LEU A 90 11.99 17.31 10.82
C LEU A 90 12.51 17.99 9.54
N ALA A 91 13.82 18.25 9.46
CA ALA A 91 14.43 18.59 8.19
C ALA A 91 14.28 17.41 7.19
N PRO A 92 14.12 17.68 5.88
CA PRO A 92 13.93 16.62 4.89
C PRO A 92 15.03 15.55 4.91
N ALA A 93 16.28 15.97 5.12
CA ALA A 93 17.41 15.04 5.22
C ALA A 93 17.34 14.12 6.45
N GLU A 94 16.87 14.64 7.58
CA GLU A 94 16.68 13.86 8.81
C GLU A 94 15.54 12.85 8.64
N PHE A 95 14.42 13.30 8.08
CA PHE A 95 13.29 12.42 7.81
C PHE A 95 13.68 11.30 6.83
N LYS A 96 14.36 11.64 5.74
CA LYS A 96 14.87 10.66 4.76
C LYS A 96 15.80 9.64 5.43
N LYS A 97 16.74 10.11 6.26
CA LYS A 97 17.65 9.23 6.99
C LYS A 97 16.87 8.26 7.90
N MET A 98 15.93 8.76 8.68
CA MET A 98 15.08 7.95 9.58
C MET A 98 14.33 6.86 8.81
N VAL A 99 13.71 7.18 7.69
CA VAL A 99 13.00 6.23 6.84
C VAL A 99 13.94 5.16 6.28
N ASN A 100 15.11 5.57 5.79
CA ASN A 100 16.09 4.68 5.20
C ASN A 100 16.72 3.74 6.24
N ASP A 101 17.00 4.23 7.44
CA ASP A 101 17.55 3.42 8.56
C ASP A 101 16.58 2.28 8.94
N LEU A 102 15.28 2.47 8.75
CA LEU A 102 14.24 1.46 8.95
C LEU A 102 14.04 0.53 7.73
N GLY A 103 14.85 0.67 6.69
CA GLY A 103 14.75 -0.13 5.47
C GLY A 103 13.51 0.17 4.62
N MET A 104 12.96 1.37 4.77
CA MET A 104 11.84 1.90 4.00
C MET A 104 12.28 3.02 3.07
N LYS A 105 11.40 3.48 2.19
CA LYS A 105 11.61 4.64 1.33
C LYS A 105 10.31 5.39 1.08
N CYS A 106 10.41 6.72 0.93
CA CYS A 106 9.31 7.53 0.44
C CYS A 106 9.25 7.45 -1.08
N THR A 107 8.09 7.09 -1.59
CA THR A 107 7.83 6.95 -3.03
C THR A 107 6.93 8.05 -3.56
N SER A 108 6.19 8.72 -2.68
CA SER A 108 5.30 9.83 -3.01
C SER A 108 5.07 10.76 -1.81
N ALA A 109 4.54 11.93 -2.09
CA ALA A 109 4.13 12.90 -1.08
C ALA A 109 2.76 13.49 -1.44
N HIS A 110 1.85 13.51 -0.47
CA HIS A 110 0.60 14.24 -0.56
C HIS A 110 0.80 15.63 0.08
N LEU A 111 0.80 16.65 -0.75
CA LEU A 111 1.02 18.03 -0.31
C LEU A 111 -0.26 18.84 -0.51
N GLY A 112 -0.75 19.44 0.58
CA GLY A 112 -1.94 20.29 0.56
C GLY A 112 -1.72 21.70 0.02
N GLN A 113 -0.50 22.04 -0.43
CA GLN A 113 -0.15 23.37 -0.94
C GLN A 113 0.04 23.35 -2.45
N ALA A 114 -0.52 24.35 -3.12
CA ALA A 114 -0.23 24.60 -4.53
C ALA A 114 1.26 24.95 -4.69
N PHE A 115 1.91 24.31 -5.64
CA PHE A 115 3.28 24.63 -6.00
C PHE A 115 3.33 26.00 -6.65
N THR A 116 3.96 26.96 -6.00
CA THR A 116 4.35 28.20 -6.65
C THR A 116 5.76 28.05 -7.19
N LYS A 117 6.06 28.68 -8.34
CA LYS A 117 7.36 28.58 -9.03
C LYS A 117 8.59 28.95 -8.18
N GLU A 118 8.36 29.52 -7.01
CA GLU A 118 9.41 30.02 -6.10
C GLU A 118 9.81 29.03 -5.00
N LYS A 119 9.12 27.88 -4.89
CA LYS A 119 9.47 26.86 -3.91
C LYS A 119 10.03 25.64 -4.63
N GLU A 120 11.32 25.45 -4.57
CA GLU A 120 11.97 24.23 -5.04
C GLU A 120 11.40 23.03 -4.29
N VAL A 121 10.77 22.15 -5.03
CA VAL A 121 10.26 20.89 -4.49
C VAL A 121 11.35 19.86 -4.66
N PHE A 122 11.94 19.43 -3.57
CA PHE A 122 12.88 18.33 -3.58
C PHE A 122 12.09 17.02 -3.74
N TYR A 123 12.16 16.43 -4.92
CA TYR A 123 11.72 15.05 -5.13
C TYR A 123 12.77 14.10 -4.54
N TYR A 124 12.30 13.16 -3.76
CA TYR A 124 13.10 12.12 -3.15
C TYR A 124 13.10 10.84 -4.00
#